data_5c21d19dda21ced0fdbb9bb486852585
#
_entry.id   5c21d19dda21ced0fdbb9bb486852585
#
_cell.length_a   1.000
_cell.length_b   1.000
_cell.length_c   1.000
_cell.angle_alpha   90.00
_cell.angle_beta   90.00
_cell.angle_gamma   90.00
#
_symmetry.space_group_name_H-M   'P 1'
#
loop_
_entity.id
_entity.type
_entity.pdbx_description
1 polymer ?
#
loop_
_entity_poly.entity_id
_entity_poly.type
_entity_poly.pdbx_seq_one_letter_code
_entity_poly.pdbx_strand_id
1 'polypeptide(L)'
;VSPTMAATLDAAALCKMADRGQITGGLLDGPLAFDNAVSIAAARIKGIVSEVAGQADILVVPDLESGNMLAKQLIFMGGAASAGIVLGAKVPVILTSRADSRDTRIASCAIALMLAHHYRLSPP
;
A
#
# COMPACT_ATOMS: atom_id res chain seq x y z
N VAL A 1 -13.60 13.85 -2.60
CA VAL A 1 -13.25 14.25 -1.21
C VAL A 1 -14.54 14.63 -0.50
N SER A 2 -14.76 14.10 0.68
CA SER A 2 -15.95 14.39 1.51
C SER A 2 -15.53 14.74 2.93
N PRO A 3 -15.96 15.92 3.47
CA PRO A 3 -15.65 16.31 4.85
C PRO A 3 -16.19 15.35 5.91
N THR A 4 -17.19 14.55 5.57
CA THR A 4 -17.79 13.55 6.48
C THR A 4 -17.05 12.22 6.48
N MET A 5 -16.06 12.05 5.60
CA MET A 5 -15.25 10.84 5.45
C MET A 5 -13.77 11.20 5.62
N ALA A 6 -13.26 11.08 6.84
CA ALA A 6 -11.89 11.50 7.19
C ALA A 6 -10.82 10.91 6.26
N ALA A 7 -10.92 9.64 5.92
CA ALA A 7 -9.99 8.97 5.01
C ALA A 7 -9.83 9.65 3.64
N THR A 8 -10.89 10.34 3.16
CA THR A 8 -10.82 11.08 1.89
C THR A 8 -10.06 12.40 2.04
N LEU A 9 -10.09 13.00 3.21
CA LEU A 9 -9.30 14.19 3.53
C LEU A 9 -7.83 13.83 3.67
N ASP A 10 -7.52 12.74 4.36
CA ASP A 10 -6.15 12.24 4.52
C ASP A 10 -5.53 11.91 3.16
N ALA A 11 -6.26 11.22 2.28
CA ALA A 11 -5.80 10.93 0.93
C ALA A 11 -5.50 12.21 0.13
N ALA A 12 -6.39 13.20 0.17
CA ALA A 12 -6.18 14.47 -0.51
C ALA A 12 -4.97 15.23 0.05
N ALA A 13 -4.77 15.19 1.38
CA ALA A 13 -3.61 15.79 2.03
C ALA A 13 -2.30 15.12 1.58
N LEU A 14 -2.25 13.79 1.53
CA LEU A 14 -1.08 13.04 1.04
C LEU A 14 -0.75 13.38 -0.41
N CYS A 15 -1.76 13.49 -1.29
CA CYS A 15 -1.55 13.93 -2.67
C CYS A 15 -0.95 15.35 -2.72
N LYS A 16 -1.47 16.25 -1.88
CA LYS A 16 -0.94 17.63 -1.81
C LYS A 16 0.49 17.66 -1.25
N MET A 17 0.84 16.80 -0.32
CA MET A 17 2.21 16.64 0.17
C MET A 17 3.15 16.16 -0.95
N ALA A 18 2.70 15.23 -1.79
CA ALA A 18 3.46 14.79 -2.96
C ALA A 18 3.67 15.93 -3.97
N ASP A 19 2.61 16.69 -4.30
CA ASP A 19 2.69 17.89 -5.17
C ASP A 19 3.73 18.93 -4.67
N ARG A 20 3.93 19.01 -3.36
CA ARG A 20 4.87 19.92 -2.71
C ARG A 20 6.26 19.31 -2.50
N GLY A 21 6.50 18.10 -2.95
CA GLY A 21 7.78 17.40 -2.78
C GLY A 21 8.07 16.94 -1.33
N GLN A 22 7.07 16.91 -0.46
CA GLN A 22 7.18 16.35 0.89
C GLN A 22 7.17 14.81 0.87
N ILE A 23 6.52 14.23 -0.12
CA ILE A 23 6.56 12.80 -0.43
C ILE A 23 7.17 12.66 -1.82
N THR A 24 8.20 11.85 -1.94
CA THR A 24 8.96 11.63 -3.17
C THR A 24 9.09 10.13 -3.46
N GLY A 25 9.55 9.78 -4.68
CA GLY A 25 9.78 8.39 -5.09
C GLY A 25 8.59 7.71 -5.76
N GLY A 26 7.48 8.40 -5.93
CA GLY A 26 6.30 7.88 -6.63
C GLY A 26 5.28 8.96 -6.97
N LEU A 27 4.31 8.59 -7.79
CA LEU A 27 3.13 9.39 -8.09
C LEU A 27 2.01 8.99 -7.13
N LEU A 28 1.34 9.96 -6.54
CA LEU A 28 0.23 9.74 -5.61
C LEU A 28 -1.08 10.22 -6.21
N ASP A 29 -2.13 9.45 -6.03
CA ASP A 29 -3.50 9.86 -6.31
C ASP A 29 -4.46 9.29 -5.27
N GLY A 30 -5.50 10.04 -4.98
CA GLY A 30 -6.55 9.67 -4.03
C GLY A 30 -7.43 10.87 -3.64
N PRO A 31 -8.56 10.60 -3.01
CA PRO A 31 -9.08 9.28 -2.64
C PRO A 31 -9.57 8.46 -3.83
N LEU A 32 -9.25 7.19 -3.87
CA LEU A 32 -9.72 6.25 -4.87
C LEU A 32 -10.46 5.10 -4.18
N ALA A 33 -11.58 4.65 -4.77
CA ALA A 33 -12.14 3.36 -4.40
C ALA A 33 -11.25 2.24 -4.95
N PHE A 34 -11.28 1.06 -4.34
CA PHE A 34 -10.41 -0.05 -4.71
C PHE A 34 -10.48 -0.40 -6.20
N ASP A 35 -11.68 -0.49 -6.76
CA ASP A 35 -11.90 -0.76 -8.19
C ASP A 35 -11.22 0.28 -9.08
N ASN A 36 -11.30 1.56 -8.70
CA ASN A 36 -10.68 2.65 -9.46
C ASN A 36 -9.17 2.68 -9.34
N ALA A 37 -8.61 2.17 -8.26
CA ALA A 37 -7.17 2.07 -8.08
C ALA A 37 -6.54 0.98 -8.95
N VAL A 38 -7.27 -0.15 -9.18
CA VAL A 38 -6.69 -1.34 -9.82
C VAL A 38 -7.29 -1.68 -11.18
N SER A 39 -8.33 -0.97 -11.63
CA SER A 39 -9.01 -1.23 -12.90
C SER A 39 -9.13 0.03 -13.76
N ILE A 40 -8.39 0.06 -14.87
CA ILE A 40 -8.47 1.13 -15.87
C ILE A 40 -9.91 1.30 -16.39
N ALA A 41 -10.63 0.19 -16.59
CA ALA A 41 -12.02 0.23 -17.06
C ALA A 41 -12.93 0.93 -16.03
N ALA A 42 -12.79 0.61 -14.75
CA ALA A 42 -13.56 1.24 -13.68
C ALA A 42 -13.24 2.74 -13.56
N ALA A 43 -11.95 3.11 -13.62
CA ALA A 43 -11.53 4.51 -13.60
C ALA A 43 -12.11 5.30 -14.78
N ARG A 44 -12.08 4.73 -15.99
CA ARG A 44 -12.66 5.36 -17.20
C ARG A 44 -14.16 5.55 -17.11
N ILE A 45 -14.91 4.55 -16.63
CA ILE A 45 -16.37 4.64 -16.47
C ILE A 45 -16.74 5.79 -15.53
N LYS A 46 -15.94 6.03 -14.49
CA LYS A 46 -16.15 7.12 -13.53
C LYS A 46 -15.53 8.46 -13.95
N GLY A 47 -14.94 8.53 -15.15
CA GLY A 47 -14.33 9.75 -15.68
C GLY A 47 -13.10 10.23 -14.89
N ILE A 48 -12.40 9.34 -14.20
CA ILE A 48 -11.21 9.68 -13.44
C ILE A 48 -10.02 9.83 -14.40
N VAL A 49 -9.45 11.04 -14.45
CA VAL A 49 -8.25 11.35 -15.23
C VAL A 49 -7.06 11.37 -14.26
N SER A 50 -6.22 10.36 -14.35
CA SER A 50 -5.10 10.17 -13.44
C SER A 50 -4.05 9.25 -14.07
N GLU A 51 -2.79 9.49 -13.76
CA GLU A 51 -1.68 8.59 -14.14
C GLU A 51 -1.59 7.36 -13.24
N VAL A 52 -2.28 7.35 -12.08
CA VAL A 52 -2.24 6.28 -11.09
C VAL A 52 -3.50 5.42 -11.14
N ALA A 53 -4.67 6.05 -11.33
CA ALA A 53 -5.95 5.35 -11.28
C ALA A 53 -6.03 4.24 -12.33
N GLY A 54 -6.39 3.05 -11.87
CA GLY A 54 -6.51 1.85 -12.68
C GLY A 54 -5.24 1.01 -12.82
N GLN A 55 -4.11 1.49 -12.33
CA GLN A 55 -2.80 0.84 -12.45
C GLN A 55 -1.89 1.10 -11.23
N ALA A 56 -2.47 1.28 -10.06
CA ALA A 56 -1.71 1.53 -8.84
C ALA A 56 -0.82 0.34 -8.46
N ASP A 57 0.46 0.59 -8.24
CA ASP A 57 1.43 -0.41 -7.75
C ASP A 57 1.36 -0.58 -6.23
N ILE A 58 0.98 0.49 -5.51
CA ILE A 58 0.91 0.54 -4.06
C ILE A 58 -0.48 1.02 -3.65
N LEU A 59 -1.13 0.28 -2.75
CA LEU A 59 -2.41 0.63 -2.17
C LEU A 59 -2.22 1.03 -0.70
N VAL A 60 -2.47 2.30 -0.40
CA VAL A 60 -2.48 2.82 0.97
C VAL A 60 -3.92 2.79 1.47
N VAL A 61 -4.16 2.08 2.54
CA VAL A 61 -5.49 1.93 3.16
C VAL A 61 -5.65 2.87 4.35
N PRO A 62 -6.89 3.27 4.70
CA PRO A 62 -7.12 4.28 5.73
C PRO A 62 -6.79 3.82 7.15
N ASP A 63 -6.91 2.52 7.41
CA ASP A 63 -6.76 1.95 8.76
C ASP A 63 -6.31 0.49 8.71
N LEU A 64 -5.95 -0.03 9.88
CA LEU A 64 -5.50 -1.40 10.06
C LEU A 64 -6.59 -2.42 9.70
N GLU A 65 -7.82 -2.15 10.04
CA GLU A 65 -8.95 -3.04 9.80
C GLU A 65 -9.19 -3.24 8.31
N SER A 66 -9.25 -2.15 7.56
CA SER A 66 -9.40 -2.18 6.09
C SER A 66 -8.24 -2.91 5.42
N GLY A 67 -7.02 -2.63 5.87
CA GLY A 67 -5.82 -3.29 5.35
C GLY A 67 -5.79 -4.78 5.65
N ASN A 68 -6.17 -5.18 6.87
CA ASN A 68 -6.22 -6.58 7.24
C ASN A 68 -7.30 -7.34 6.47
N MET A 69 -8.49 -6.75 6.29
CA MET A 69 -9.56 -7.35 5.49
C MET A 69 -9.12 -7.54 4.04
N LEU A 70 -8.57 -6.50 3.40
CA LEU A 70 -8.09 -6.56 2.02
C LEU A 70 -6.99 -7.61 1.85
N ALA A 71 -5.98 -7.62 2.71
CA ALA A 71 -4.90 -8.59 2.67
C ALA A 71 -5.42 -10.03 2.81
N LYS A 72 -6.34 -10.28 3.75
CA LYS A 72 -6.94 -11.60 3.94
C LYS A 72 -7.79 -12.04 2.74
N GLN A 73 -8.55 -11.13 2.14
CA GLN A 73 -9.30 -11.44 0.91
C GLN A 73 -8.38 -11.82 -0.24
N LEU A 74 -7.30 -11.08 -0.47
CA LEU A 74 -6.33 -11.37 -1.52
C LEU A 74 -5.67 -12.74 -1.30
N ILE A 75 -5.27 -13.05 -0.06
CA ILE A 75 -4.61 -14.33 0.27
C ILE A 75 -5.57 -15.50 0.18
N PHE A 76 -6.73 -15.43 0.87
CA PHE A 76 -7.61 -16.60 1.03
C PHE A 76 -8.60 -16.79 -0.12
N MET A 77 -9.00 -15.71 -0.80
CA MET A 77 -9.94 -15.76 -1.92
C MET A 77 -9.24 -15.60 -3.26
N GLY A 78 -8.19 -14.77 -3.33
CA GLY A 78 -7.42 -14.53 -4.55
C GLY A 78 -6.21 -15.44 -4.73
N GLY A 79 -5.84 -16.25 -3.72
CA GLY A 79 -4.65 -17.12 -3.80
C GLY A 79 -3.33 -16.34 -3.86
N ALA A 80 -3.30 -15.10 -3.42
CA ALA A 80 -2.11 -14.27 -3.49
C ALA A 80 -1.01 -14.78 -2.55
N ALA A 81 0.22 -14.79 -3.02
CA ALA A 81 1.39 -14.94 -2.17
C ALA A 81 1.57 -13.66 -1.33
N SER A 82 2.02 -13.82 -0.09
CA SER A 82 2.17 -12.70 0.83
C SER A 82 3.50 -12.71 1.56
N ALA A 83 3.94 -11.53 1.96
CA ALA A 83 5.04 -11.31 2.87
C ALA A 83 4.76 -10.04 3.68
N GLY A 84 5.17 -10.00 4.95
CA GLY A 84 4.88 -8.87 5.83
C GLY A 84 6.12 -8.33 6.52
N ILE A 85 6.32 -7.02 6.41
CA ILE A 85 7.32 -6.28 7.16
C ILE A 85 6.71 -4.98 7.69
N VAL A 86 7.28 -4.44 8.74
CA VAL A 86 6.95 -3.11 9.26
C VAL A 86 7.93 -2.11 8.68
N LEU A 87 7.41 -1.05 8.05
CA LEU A 87 8.20 0.07 7.55
C LEU A 87 8.30 1.19 8.59
N GLY A 88 9.33 2.04 8.47
CA GLY A 88 9.54 3.19 9.35
C GLY A 88 10.28 2.87 10.67
N ALA A 89 10.65 1.63 10.91
CA ALA A 89 11.53 1.27 12.02
C ALA A 89 13.00 1.40 11.61
N LYS A 90 13.89 1.70 12.56
CA LYS A 90 15.35 1.80 12.32
C LYS A 90 16.01 0.49 11.92
N VAL A 91 15.35 -0.61 12.18
CA VAL A 91 15.76 -1.96 11.79
C VAL A 91 14.60 -2.68 11.13
N PRO A 92 14.84 -3.63 10.21
CA PRO A 92 13.78 -4.44 9.64
C PRO A 92 13.02 -5.22 10.70
N VAL A 93 11.70 -5.09 10.69
CA VAL A 93 10.81 -5.85 11.59
C VAL A 93 9.92 -6.74 10.73
N ILE A 94 10.00 -8.04 10.95
CA ILE A 94 9.17 -9.02 10.26
C ILE A 94 7.84 -9.13 11.00
N LEU A 95 6.74 -8.99 10.28
CA LEU A 95 5.40 -9.18 10.80
C LEU A 95 4.73 -10.33 10.07
N THR A 96 4.39 -11.39 10.81
CA THR A 96 3.68 -12.54 10.29
C THR A 96 2.47 -12.87 11.15
N SER A 97 1.44 -13.45 10.51
CA SER A 97 0.29 -13.99 11.21
C SER A 97 0.57 -15.40 11.74
N ARG A 98 -0.14 -15.81 12.78
CA ARG A 98 -0.11 -17.20 13.27
C ARG A 98 -0.55 -18.21 12.20
N ALA A 99 -1.43 -17.79 11.31
CA ALA A 99 -1.96 -18.61 10.22
C ALA A 99 -1.10 -18.59 8.93
N ASP A 100 0.01 -17.85 8.93
CA ASP A 100 0.85 -17.72 7.74
C ASP A 100 1.61 -19.02 7.47
N SER A 101 1.70 -19.33 6.18
CA SER A 101 2.45 -20.48 5.68
C SER A 101 3.96 -20.33 5.93
N ARG A 102 4.69 -21.45 5.80
CA ARG A 102 6.16 -21.44 5.82
C ARG A 102 6.71 -20.50 4.74
N ASP A 103 6.13 -20.53 3.54
CA ASP A 103 6.60 -19.75 2.40
C ASP A 103 6.41 -18.25 2.62
N THR A 104 5.27 -17.84 3.20
CA THR A 104 5.03 -16.44 3.63
C THR A 104 6.09 -15.97 4.63
N ARG A 105 6.46 -16.81 5.59
CA ARG A 105 7.48 -16.46 6.58
C ARG A 105 8.88 -16.34 5.96
N ILE A 106 9.23 -17.24 5.04
CA ILE A 106 10.50 -17.17 4.30
C ILE A 106 10.53 -15.92 3.41
N ALA A 107 9.45 -15.62 2.69
CA ALA A 107 9.34 -14.43 1.87
C ALA A 107 9.46 -13.14 2.71
N SER A 108 8.85 -13.11 3.90
CA SER A 108 8.99 -11.99 4.83
C SER A 108 10.44 -11.78 5.29
N CYS A 109 11.16 -12.87 5.57
CA CYS A 109 12.59 -12.81 5.88
C CYS A 109 13.42 -12.27 4.70
N ALA A 110 13.11 -12.71 3.48
CA ALA A 110 13.80 -12.25 2.28
C ALA A 110 13.62 -10.74 2.06
N ILE A 111 12.38 -10.23 2.18
CA ILE A 111 12.11 -8.79 2.05
C ILE A 111 12.81 -8.00 3.18
N ALA A 112 12.79 -8.50 4.42
CA ALA A 112 13.48 -7.85 5.53
C ALA A 112 15.00 -7.79 5.29
N LEU A 113 15.60 -8.82 4.68
CA LEU A 113 17.02 -8.81 4.31
C LEU A 113 17.33 -7.77 3.23
N MET A 114 16.46 -7.63 2.22
CA MET A 114 16.58 -6.60 1.20
C MET A 114 16.50 -5.19 1.81
N LEU A 115 15.57 -4.98 2.74
CA LEU A 115 15.43 -3.72 3.46
C LEU A 115 16.67 -3.43 4.34
N ALA A 116 17.20 -4.44 5.03
CA ALA A 116 18.44 -4.31 5.81
C ALA A 116 19.63 -3.92 4.92
N HIS A 117 19.71 -4.47 3.71
CA HIS A 117 20.73 -4.10 2.75
C HIS A 117 20.56 -2.65 2.30
N HIS A 118 19.34 -2.24 1.98
CA HIS A 118 19.03 -0.86 1.60
C HIS A 118 19.41 0.13 2.71
N TYR A 119 19.11 -0.15 3.98
CA TYR A 119 19.45 0.72 5.12
C TYR A 119 20.94 0.86 5.37
N ARG A 120 21.78 -0.07 4.91
CA ARG A 120 23.24 0.09 4.94
C ARG A 120 23.73 1.12 3.92
N LEU A 121 23.02 1.29 2.79
CA LEU A 121 23.36 2.20 1.71
C LEU A 121 22.71 3.57 1.91
N SER A 122 21.51 3.58 2.43
CA SER A 122 20.67 4.77 2.69
C SER A 122 19.95 4.58 4.03
N PRO A 123 20.56 4.97 5.16
CA PRO A 123 19.92 4.88 6.48
C PRO A 123 18.62 5.69 6.53
N PRO A 124 17.58 5.22 7.26
CA PRO A 124 16.30 5.91 7.41
C PRO A 124 16.41 7.19 8.23
#